data_05f365b48a0f3da9862df30cd549f65b
#
_entry.id   05f365b48a0f3da9862df30cd549f65b
#
_cell.length_a   1.000
_cell.length_b   1.000
_cell.length_c   1.000
_cell.angle_alpha   90.00
_cell.angle_beta   90.00
_cell.angle_gamma   90.00
#
_symmetry.space_group_name_H-M   'P 1'
#
loop_
_entity.id
_entity.type
_entity.pdbx_description
1 polymer ?
#
loop_
_entity_poly.entity_id
_entity_poly.type
_entity_poly.pdbx_seq_one_letter_code
_entity_poly.pdbx_strand_id
1 'polypeptide(L)'
;EGDEILLTVMEHHSNLVPWQLLAQRTGCVLRHVGITETGELDLDDFRSKLGDRTRLVSLVHISNALGCCNPLDQVIPAAHASGALVLVDACQSLAHKPIDVAGLDADFLVGSSHKLCGPTGMGFLWARESLLEEMPPFLGGGEMIQDVFLDHSTWAVLPHKFEAGTPAIGEAVGMGA
;
A
#
# COMPACT_ATOMS: atom_id res chain seq x y z
N GLU A 1 -0.37 15.95 -13.07
CA GLU A 1 -1.69 15.92 -13.71
C GLU A 1 -1.70 14.86 -14.80
N GLY A 2 -2.69 13.96 -14.84
CA GLY A 2 -2.77 12.88 -15.82
C GLY A 2 -2.00 11.60 -15.47
N ASP A 3 -1.28 11.56 -14.36
CA ASP A 3 -0.75 10.31 -13.81
C ASP A 3 -1.88 9.37 -13.41
N GLU A 4 -1.66 8.07 -13.57
CA GLU A 4 -2.68 7.06 -13.35
C GLU A 4 -2.34 6.16 -12.17
N ILE A 5 -3.37 5.81 -11.39
CA ILE A 5 -3.32 4.76 -10.37
C ILE A 5 -4.22 3.63 -10.84
N LEU A 6 -3.67 2.43 -10.96
CA LEU A 6 -4.38 1.24 -11.38
C LEU A 6 -4.79 0.42 -10.16
N LEU A 7 -6.08 0.19 -10.01
CA LEU A 7 -6.72 -0.56 -8.92
C LEU A 7 -7.47 -1.76 -9.48
N THR A 8 -7.88 -2.69 -8.66
CA THR A 8 -8.85 -3.71 -9.08
C THR A 8 -10.27 -3.36 -8.63
N VAL A 9 -11.29 -3.95 -9.24
CA VAL A 9 -12.69 -3.81 -8.79
C VAL A 9 -12.98 -4.55 -7.49
N MET A 10 -12.06 -5.39 -7.02
CA MET A 10 -12.21 -6.20 -5.80
C MET A 10 -11.55 -5.60 -4.56
N GLU A 11 -11.06 -4.34 -4.65
CA GLU A 11 -10.35 -3.70 -3.55
C GLU A 11 -11.26 -3.47 -2.33
N HIS A 12 -10.70 -3.68 -1.14
CA HIS A 12 -11.33 -3.22 0.09
C HIS A 12 -11.40 -1.68 0.09
N HIS A 13 -12.42 -1.12 0.74
CA HIS A 13 -12.62 0.34 0.80
C HIS A 13 -11.38 1.10 1.29
N SER A 14 -10.59 0.53 2.20
CA SER A 14 -9.34 1.14 2.68
C SER A 14 -8.24 1.21 1.62
N ASN A 15 -8.33 0.41 0.55
CA ASN A 15 -7.44 0.48 -0.62
C ASN A 15 -8.11 1.11 -1.86
N LEU A 16 -9.29 1.70 -1.70
CA LEU A 16 -10.01 2.41 -2.76
C LEU A 16 -10.21 3.90 -2.41
N VAL A 17 -10.81 4.16 -1.24
CA VAL A 17 -11.21 5.53 -0.85
C VAL A 17 -10.02 6.50 -0.73
N PRO A 18 -8.85 6.13 -0.16
CA PRO A 18 -7.71 7.04 -0.11
C PRO A 18 -7.26 7.52 -1.49
N TRP A 19 -7.30 6.64 -2.50
CA TRP A 19 -6.96 6.99 -3.88
C TRP A 19 -8.00 7.91 -4.52
N GLN A 20 -9.28 7.72 -4.22
CA GLN A 20 -10.34 8.64 -4.64
C GLN A 20 -10.13 10.05 -4.06
N LEU A 21 -9.79 10.15 -2.78
CA LEU A 21 -9.46 11.42 -2.14
C LEU A 21 -8.19 12.06 -2.72
N LEU A 22 -7.19 11.27 -3.06
CA LEU A 22 -5.99 11.74 -3.72
C LEU A 22 -6.32 12.27 -5.11
N ALA A 23 -7.10 11.53 -5.89
CA ALA A 23 -7.51 11.94 -7.23
C ALA A 23 -8.27 13.28 -7.23
N GLN A 24 -9.16 13.50 -6.25
CA GLN A 24 -9.85 14.77 -6.08
C GLN A 24 -8.90 15.95 -5.80
N ARG A 25 -7.78 15.70 -5.10
CA ARG A 25 -6.82 16.75 -4.74
C ARG A 25 -5.78 17.03 -5.82
N THR A 26 -5.39 16.02 -6.59
CA THR A 26 -4.25 16.11 -7.51
C THR A 26 -4.62 16.05 -8.98
N GLY A 27 -5.84 15.59 -9.29
CA GLY A 27 -6.27 15.33 -10.66
C GLY A 27 -5.65 14.08 -11.29
N CYS A 28 -5.10 13.16 -10.49
CA CYS A 28 -4.68 11.85 -11.01
C CYS A 28 -5.91 11.02 -11.39
N VAL A 29 -5.71 10.09 -12.32
CA VAL A 29 -6.79 9.28 -12.89
C VAL A 29 -6.79 7.90 -12.23
N LEU A 30 -7.94 7.46 -11.74
CA LEU A 30 -8.11 6.10 -11.24
C LEU A 30 -8.62 5.20 -12.37
N ARG A 31 -7.93 4.11 -12.60
CA ARG A 31 -8.33 3.06 -13.52
C ARG A 31 -8.58 1.77 -12.76
N HIS A 32 -9.59 1.02 -13.17
CA HIS A 32 -9.98 -0.20 -12.47
C HIS A 32 -9.89 -1.40 -13.41
N VAL A 33 -9.17 -2.43 -12.96
CA VAL A 33 -9.07 -3.73 -13.63
C VAL A 33 -10.27 -4.57 -13.23
N GLY A 34 -10.91 -5.17 -14.22
CA GLY A 34 -12.03 -6.07 -14.03
C GLY A 34 -11.65 -7.44 -13.48
N ILE A 35 -12.67 -8.27 -13.33
CA ILE A 35 -12.54 -9.68 -12.97
C ILE A 35 -13.17 -10.53 -14.07
N THR A 36 -12.71 -11.78 -14.17
CA THR A 36 -13.29 -12.79 -15.06
C THR A 36 -14.65 -13.24 -14.55
N GLU A 37 -15.36 -14.04 -15.35
CA GLU A 37 -16.62 -14.67 -14.93
C GLU A 37 -16.44 -15.62 -13.73
N THR A 38 -15.22 -16.14 -13.52
CA THR A 38 -14.86 -16.98 -12.37
C THR A 38 -14.45 -16.20 -11.13
N GLY A 39 -14.43 -14.84 -11.19
CA GLY A 39 -14.08 -13.95 -10.08
C GLY A 39 -12.58 -13.78 -9.87
N GLU A 40 -11.77 -14.19 -10.83
CA GLU A 40 -10.31 -13.97 -10.81
C GLU A 40 -9.94 -12.65 -11.45
N LEU A 41 -8.74 -12.12 -11.16
CA LEU A 41 -8.24 -10.90 -11.81
C LEU A 41 -8.13 -11.12 -13.33
N ASP A 42 -8.73 -10.21 -14.10
CA ASP A 42 -8.59 -10.21 -15.55
C ASP A 42 -7.19 -9.64 -15.94
N LEU A 43 -6.27 -10.56 -16.21
CA LEU A 43 -4.89 -10.20 -16.56
C LEU A 43 -4.76 -9.55 -17.93
N ASP A 44 -5.67 -9.81 -18.85
CA ASP A 44 -5.64 -9.16 -20.16
C ASP A 44 -6.14 -7.73 -20.05
N ASP A 45 -7.20 -7.50 -19.27
CA ASP A 45 -7.66 -6.15 -18.91
C ASP A 45 -6.57 -5.39 -18.15
N PHE A 46 -5.89 -6.05 -17.18
CA PHE A 46 -4.76 -5.48 -16.46
C PHE A 46 -3.67 -4.99 -17.41
N ARG A 47 -3.17 -5.86 -18.29
CA ARG A 47 -2.10 -5.51 -19.24
C ARG A 47 -2.54 -4.40 -20.21
N SER A 48 -3.80 -4.39 -20.63
CA SER A 48 -4.33 -3.37 -21.53
C SER A 48 -4.40 -1.98 -20.90
N LYS A 49 -4.47 -1.90 -19.57
CA LYS A 49 -4.58 -0.66 -18.78
C LYS A 49 -3.24 -0.14 -18.27
N LEU A 50 -2.20 -0.96 -18.28
CA LEU A 50 -0.84 -0.50 -17.99
C LEU A 50 -0.33 0.41 -19.11
N GLY A 51 0.34 1.50 -18.74
CA GLY A 51 0.93 2.43 -19.70
C GLY A 51 1.90 3.41 -19.05
N ASP A 52 2.52 4.25 -19.87
CA ASP A 52 3.57 5.22 -19.48
C ASP A 52 3.12 6.22 -18.42
N ARG A 53 1.81 6.38 -18.22
CA ARG A 53 1.24 7.25 -17.19
C ARG A 53 0.90 6.51 -15.88
N THR A 54 0.95 5.19 -15.86
CA THR A 54 0.72 4.41 -14.64
C THR A 54 1.88 4.63 -13.68
N ARG A 55 1.59 5.21 -12.52
CA ARG A 55 2.59 5.47 -11.47
C ARG A 55 2.52 4.48 -10.34
N LEU A 56 1.33 3.96 -10.10
CA LEU A 56 1.08 3.01 -9.03
C LEU A 56 0.06 1.98 -9.46
N VAL A 57 0.35 0.73 -9.16
CA VAL A 57 -0.61 -0.37 -9.13
C VAL A 57 -0.85 -0.70 -7.66
N SER A 58 -2.09 -0.57 -7.20
CA SER A 58 -2.45 -0.91 -5.83
C SER A 58 -3.51 -2.00 -5.85
N LEU A 59 -3.17 -3.17 -5.28
CA LEU A 59 -4.07 -4.32 -5.36
C LEU A 59 -4.05 -5.17 -4.09
N VAL A 60 -5.20 -5.78 -3.79
CA VAL A 60 -5.32 -6.79 -2.75
C VAL A 60 -4.66 -8.10 -3.19
N HIS A 61 -3.91 -8.76 -2.30
CA HIS A 61 -3.31 -10.06 -2.59
C HIS A 61 -4.36 -11.19 -2.53
N ILE A 62 -5.14 -11.25 -1.45
CA ILE A 62 -6.31 -12.14 -1.33
C ILE A 62 -7.54 -11.28 -1.11
N SER A 63 -8.53 -11.42 -1.99
CA SER A 63 -9.77 -10.66 -1.89
C SER A 63 -10.57 -11.04 -0.65
N ASN A 64 -10.94 -10.05 0.16
CA ASN A 64 -11.81 -10.24 1.32
C ASN A 64 -13.26 -10.59 0.94
N ALA A 65 -13.67 -10.30 -0.28
CA ALA A 65 -15.02 -10.56 -0.77
C ALA A 65 -15.12 -11.88 -1.55
N LEU A 66 -14.14 -12.15 -2.42
CA LEU A 66 -14.15 -13.28 -3.35
C LEU A 66 -13.29 -14.46 -2.87
N GLY A 67 -12.29 -14.20 -2.00
CA GLY A 67 -11.36 -15.22 -1.53
C GLY A 67 -10.33 -15.65 -2.58
N CYS A 68 -10.38 -15.13 -3.80
CA CYS A 68 -9.37 -15.40 -4.82
C CYS A 68 -8.02 -14.80 -4.44
N CYS A 69 -6.94 -15.46 -4.87
CA CYS A 69 -5.57 -15.02 -4.67
C CYS A 69 -5.04 -14.44 -5.98
N ASN A 70 -4.72 -13.15 -5.98
CA ASN A 70 -4.20 -12.47 -7.16
C ASN A 70 -2.76 -12.91 -7.47
N PRO A 71 -2.40 -13.12 -8.74
CA PRO A 71 -1.10 -13.63 -9.18
C PRO A 71 -0.03 -12.52 -9.17
N LEU A 72 0.50 -12.20 -7.97
CA LEU A 72 1.48 -11.13 -7.79
C LEU A 72 2.77 -11.36 -8.58
N ASP A 73 3.14 -12.60 -8.80
CA ASP A 73 4.27 -13.02 -9.65
C ASP A 73 4.13 -12.63 -11.12
N GLN A 74 2.92 -12.35 -11.59
CA GLN A 74 2.65 -11.82 -12.93
C GLN A 74 2.40 -10.32 -12.92
N VAL A 75 1.71 -9.81 -11.89
CA VAL A 75 1.31 -8.40 -11.78
C VAL A 75 2.51 -7.51 -11.51
N ILE A 76 3.36 -7.85 -10.53
CA ILE A 76 4.47 -7.00 -10.10
C ILE A 76 5.50 -6.79 -11.22
N PRO A 77 6.01 -7.85 -11.89
CA PRO A 77 6.95 -7.64 -12.98
C PRO A 77 6.37 -6.84 -14.15
N ALA A 78 5.08 -7.02 -14.46
CA ALA A 78 4.44 -6.27 -15.53
C ALA A 78 4.27 -4.80 -15.19
N ALA A 79 3.90 -4.47 -13.93
CA ALA A 79 3.83 -3.10 -13.43
C ALA A 79 5.21 -2.42 -13.48
N HIS A 80 6.24 -3.08 -12.96
CA HIS A 80 7.62 -2.56 -12.99
C HIS A 80 8.13 -2.33 -14.42
N ALA A 81 7.79 -3.23 -15.36
CA ALA A 81 8.16 -3.06 -16.77
C ALA A 81 7.54 -1.80 -17.41
N SER A 82 6.42 -1.30 -16.87
CA SER A 82 5.82 -0.03 -17.27
C SER A 82 6.30 1.19 -16.46
N GLY A 83 7.21 0.97 -15.49
CA GLY A 83 7.71 2.01 -14.59
C GLY A 83 6.79 2.35 -13.42
N ALA A 84 5.77 1.54 -13.16
CA ALA A 84 4.84 1.75 -12.06
C ALA A 84 5.33 1.06 -10.78
N LEU A 85 5.15 1.70 -9.63
CA LEU A 85 5.33 1.10 -8.31
C LEU A 85 4.15 0.18 -7.96
N VAL A 86 4.35 -0.77 -7.05
CA VAL A 86 3.31 -1.70 -6.62
C VAL A 86 3.10 -1.66 -5.11
N LEU A 87 1.84 -1.38 -4.71
CA LEU A 87 1.37 -1.53 -3.34
C LEU A 87 0.50 -2.78 -3.23
N VAL A 88 0.87 -3.68 -2.31
CA VAL A 88 0.14 -4.90 -2.02
C VAL A 88 -0.65 -4.75 -0.72
N ASP A 89 -1.97 -4.83 -0.79
CA ASP A 89 -2.80 -5.02 0.39
C ASP A 89 -2.78 -6.51 0.78
N ALA A 90 -1.98 -6.81 1.79
CA ALA A 90 -1.78 -8.16 2.31
C ALA A 90 -2.67 -8.46 3.53
N CYS A 91 -3.63 -7.59 3.87
CA CYS A 91 -4.44 -7.73 5.08
C CYS A 91 -5.13 -9.09 5.25
N GLN A 92 -5.52 -9.73 4.16
CA GLN A 92 -6.09 -11.08 4.22
C GLN A 92 -5.00 -12.16 4.07
N SER A 93 -4.01 -11.94 3.22
CA SER A 93 -3.05 -12.99 2.88
C SER A 93 -2.05 -13.30 3.99
N LEU A 94 -1.67 -12.32 4.81
CA LEU A 94 -0.68 -12.49 5.88
C LEU A 94 -1.06 -13.57 6.91
N ALA A 95 -2.36 -13.75 7.17
CA ALA A 95 -2.84 -14.78 8.09
C ALA A 95 -2.85 -16.21 7.48
N HIS A 96 -2.73 -16.30 6.15
CA HIS A 96 -2.95 -17.55 5.42
C HIS A 96 -1.72 -18.05 4.65
N LYS A 97 -0.78 -17.16 4.35
CA LYS A 97 0.40 -17.48 3.54
C LYS A 97 1.63 -16.78 4.09
N PRO A 98 2.77 -17.46 4.17
CA PRO A 98 4.04 -16.76 4.38
C PRO A 98 4.31 -15.83 3.20
N ILE A 99 4.73 -14.61 3.48
CA ILE A 99 5.08 -13.62 2.48
C ILE A 99 6.55 -13.26 2.67
N ASP A 100 7.35 -13.61 1.67
CA ASP A 100 8.70 -13.09 1.51
C ASP A 100 8.62 -11.79 0.70
N VAL A 101 8.61 -10.66 1.38
CA VAL A 101 8.44 -9.35 0.75
C VAL A 101 9.61 -9.00 -0.17
N ALA A 102 10.82 -9.47 0.13
CA ALA A 102 11.99 -9.25 -0.72
C ALA A 102 11.92 -10.09 -2.01
N GLY A 103 11.55 -11.36 -1.87
CA GLY A 103 11.36 -12.25 -3.02
C GLY A 103 10.14 -11.89 -3.88
N LEU A 104 9.13 -11.26 -3.29
CA LEU A 104 7.95 -10.76 -3.99
C LEU A 104 8.25 -9.52 -4.84
N ASP A 105 9.29 -8.78 -4.48
CA ASP A 105 9.72 -7.55 -5.17
C ASP A 105 8.67 -6.41 -5.15
N ALA A 106 7.76 -6.40 -4.16
CA ALA A 106 6.81 -5.31 -3.97
C ALA A 106 7.51 -4.02 -3.52
N ASP A 107 6.92 -2.86 -3.80
CA ASP A 107 7.43 -1.57 -3.35
C ASP A 107 6.84 -1.16 -2.01
N PHE A 108 5.56 -1.50 -1.81
CA PHE A 108 4.81 -1.27 -0.56
C PHE A 108 3.98 -2.52 -0.21
N LEU A 109 3.86 -2.79 1.08
CA LEU A 109 2.98 -3.84 1.60
C LEU A 109 2.31 -3.36 2.87
N VAL A 110 0.99 -3.55 2.97
CA VAL A 110 0.21 -3.17 4.15
C VAL A 110 -0.44 -4.38 4.81
N GLY A 111 -0.54 -4.31 6.14
CA GLY A 111 -1.16 -5.34 6.95
C GLY A 111 -1.89 -4.78 8.16
N SER A 112 -2.89 -5.51 8.64
CA SER A 112 -3.69 -5.18 9.82
C SER A 112 -3.53 -6.24 10.91
N SER A 113 -3.19 -5.80 12.12
CA SER A 113 -2.93 -6.66 13.29
C SER A 113 -4.12 -7.58 13.64
N HIS A 114 -5.34 -7.05 13.70
CA HIS A 114 -6.51 -7.81 14.10
C HIS A 114 -6.87 -8.98 13.17
N LYS A 115 -6.33 -9.00 11.94
CA LYS A 115 -6.45 -10.12 11.00
C LYS A 115 -5.32 -11.15 11.14
N LEU A 116 -4.30 -10.84 11.96
CA LEU A 116 -3.16 -11.69 12.31
C LEU A 116 -3.25 -12.22 13.74
N CYS A 117 -4.46 -12.34 14.31
CA CYS A 117 -4.70 -12.69 15.70
C CYS A 117 -4.15 -11.68 16.73
N GLY A 118 -3.71 -10.51 16.28
CA GLY A 118 -3.22 -9.42 17.12
C GLY A 118 -4.34 -8.45 17.55
N PRO A 119 -4.00 -7.40 18.30
CA PRO A 119 -4.96 -6.40 18.78
C PRO A 119 -5.54 -5.55 17.66
N THR A 120 -6.70 -4.94 17.93
CA THR A 120 -7.31 -3.93 17.07
C THR A 120 -6.55 -2.60 17.14
N GLY A 121 -6.76 -1.72 16.16
CA GLY A 121 -6.18 -0.36 16.17
C GLY A 121 -4.72 -0.27 15.73
N MET A 122 -4.09 -1.40 15.38
CA MET A 122 -2.71 -1.45 14.89
C MET A 122 -2.63 -2.07 13.50
N GLY A 123 -1.72 -1.58 12.71
CA GLY A 123 -1.33 -2.11 11.41
C GLY A 123 0.06 -1.62 11.05
N PHE A 124 0.56 -2.03 9.91
CA PHE A 124 1.87 -1.60 9.43
C PHE A 124 1.86 -1.31 7.93
N LEU A 125 2.75 -0.44 7.53
CA LEU A 125 3.23 -0.26 6.18
C LEU A 125 4.69 -0.69 6.12
N TRP A 126 5.01 -1.66 5.30
CA TRP A 126 6.36 -1.93 4.85
C TRP A 126 6.57 -1.29 3.48
N ALA A 127 7.73 -0.68 3.26
CA ALA A 127 8.12 -0.18 1.94
C ALA A 127 9.64 -0.25 1.77
N ARG A 128 10.08 -0.13 0.52
CA ARG A 128 11.51 0.02 0.22
C ARG A 128 12.06 1.28 0.88
N GLU A 129 13.19 1.15 1.57
CA GLU A 129 13.81 2.25 2.32
C GLU A 129 14.04 3.49 1.44
N SER A 130 14.54 3.31 0.21
CA SER A 130 14.76 4.41 -0.73
C SER A 130 13.49 5.22 -1.05
N LEU A 131 12.34 4.56 -1.15
CA LEU A 131 11.05 5.23 -1.36
C LEU A 131 10.62 6.00 -0.12
N LEU A 132 10.77 5.39 1.07
CA LEU A 132 10.46 6.05 2.33
C LEU A 132 11.34 7.28 2.57
N GLU A 133 12.61 7.25 2.17
CA GLU A 133 13.51 8.41 2.29
C GLU A 133 13.04 9.59 1.44
N GLU A 134 12.56 9.34 0.23
CA GLU A 134 12.07 10.37 -0.69
C GLU A 134 10.67 10.91 -0.31
N MET A 135 9.84 10.10 0.36
CA MET A 135 8.49 10.50 0.73
C MET A 135 8.49 11.56 1.86
N PRO A 136 7.64 12.59 1.78
CA PRO A 136 7.41 13.48 2.91
C PRO A 136 6.68 12.73 4.04
N PRO A 137 6.77 13.22 5.31
CA PRO A 137 5.98 12.66 6.39
C PRO A 137 4.49 12.77 6.10
N PHE A 138 3.71 11.78 6.57
CA PHE A 138 2.25 11.73 6.35
C PHE A 138 1.49 12.51 7.43
N LEU A 139 1.89 12.37 8.70
CA LEU A 139 1.34 13.10 9.84
C LEU A 139 2.42 13.96 10.47
N GLY A 140 2.03 15.07 11.08
CA GLY A 140 2.91 15.93 11.87
C GLY A 140 2.59 15.85 13.34
N GLY A 141 3.64 15.84 14.20
CA GLY A 141 3.49 15.77 15.65
C GLY A 141 4.81 15.62 16.37
N GLY A 142 4.80 15.20 17.61
CA GLY A 142 6.00 14.82 18.37
C GLY A 142 6.63 13.53 17.81
N GLU A 143 7.83 13.21 18.22
CA GLU A 143 8.65 12.03 17.89
C GLU A 143 9.16 11.97 16.43
N MET A 144 8.37 12.43 15.45
CA MET A 144 8.67 12.33 14.03
C MET A 144 9.59 13.44 13.49
N ILE A 145 10.01 14.34 14.35
CA ILE A 145 10.83 15.53 14.05
C ILE A 145 12.27 15.34 14.57
N GLN A 146 13.24 15.98 13.89
CA GLN A 146 14.61 16.12 14.38
C GLN A 146 14.79 17.48 15.05
N ASP A 147 14.52 18.56 14.31
CA ASP A 147 14.58 19.94 14.82
C ASP A 147 13.28 20.66 14.54
N VAL A 148 12.89 21.57 15.46
CA VAL A 148 11.69 22.39 15.33
C VAL A 148 12.08 23.86 15.44
N PHE A 149 11.67 24.63 14.45
CA PHE A 149 11.76 26.10 14.42
C PHE A 149 10.36 26.68 14.35
N LEU A 150 10.22 28.00 14.49
CA LEU A 150 8.91 28.63 14.47
C LEU A 150 8.24 28.59 13.09
N ASP A 151 9.01 28.54 12.02
CA ASP A 151 8.58 28.61 10.63
C ASP A 151 8.78 27.31 9.82
N HIS A 152 9.60 26.40 10.31
CA HIS A 152 9.87 25.10 9.66
C HIS A 152 10.32 24.04 10.67
N SER A 153 10.38 22.79 10.20
CA SER A 153 10.93 21.66 10.96
C SER A 153 11.73 20.74 10.05
N THR A 154 12.61 19.95 10.64
CA THR A 154 13.29 18.84 9.99
C THR A 154 12.79 17.51 10.54
N TRP A 155 12.93 16.45 9.76
CA TRP A 155 12.32 15.17 10.05
C TRP A 155 13.30 14.18 10.65
N ALA A 156 12.84 13.37 11.58
CA ALA A 156 13.60 12.28 12.14
C ALA A 156 13.96 11.24 11.04
N VAL A 157 14.94 10.40 11.34
CA VAL A 157 15.30 9.27 10.48
C VAL A 157 14.18 8.22 10.44
N LEU A 158 14.19 7.37 9.42
CA LEU A 158 13.28 6.23 9.34
C LEU A 158 13.49 5.27 10.53
N PRO A 159 12.43 4.64 11.05
CA PRO A 159 11.01 4.79 10.64
C PRO A 159 10.28 5.97 11.30
N HIS A 160 10.90 6.65 12.27
CA HIS A 160 10.27 7.69 13.12
C HIS A 160 9.66 8.84 12.32
N LYS A 161 10.20 9.18 11.15
CA LYS A 161 9.64 10.19 10.23
C LYS A 161 8.14 9.99 9.93
N PHE A 162 7.65 8.76 9.99
CA PHE A 162 6.24 8.42 9.71
C PHE A 162 5.41 8.09 10.96
N GLU A 163 6.01 8.18 12.16
CA GLU A 163 5.40 7.78 13.43
C GLU A 163 5.15 9.00 14.31
N ALA A 164 4.11 9.77 13.99
CA ALA A 164 3.79 11.01 14.71
C ALA A 164 3.02 10.76 16.01
N GLY A 165 3.56 11.26 17.12
CA GLY A 165 3.00 11.14 18.46
C GLY A 165 3.30 9.80 19.13
N THR A 166 2.95 9.68 20.41
CA THR A 166 3.14 8.43 21.17
C THR A 166 2.39 7.28 20.50
N PRO A 167 3.08 6.21 20.08
CA PRO A 167 2.43 5.09 19.40
C PRO A 167 1.54 4.29 20.35
N ALA A 168 0.64 3.47 19.79
CA ALA A 168 -0.17 2.51 20.51
C ALA A 168 0.73 1.34 21.02
N ILE A 169 1.51 1.58 22.08
CA ILE A 169 2.61 0.72 22.54
C ILE A 169 2.12 -0.70 22.88
N GLY A 170 1.00 -0.80 23.62
CA GLY A 170 0.43 -2.10 24.00
C GLY A 170 0.03 -2.93 22.79
N GLU A 171 -0.61 -2.30 21.82
CA GLU A 171 -1.05 -2.93 20.58
C GLU A 171 0.13 -3.28 19.68
N ALA A 172 1.18 -2.45 19.64
CA ALA A 172 2.40 -2.74 18.88
C ALA A 172 3.13 -3.96 19.44
N VAL A 173 3.28 -4.04 20.76
CA VAL A 173 3.86 -5.22 21.43
C VAL A 173 3.01 -6.47 21.20
N GLY A 174 1.68 -6.34 21.32
CA GLY A 174 0.77 -7.45 21.07
C GLY A 174 0.72 -7.91 19.60
N MET A 175 1.04 -7.03 18.67
CA MET A 175 1.19 -7.40 17.25
C MET A 175 2.50 -8.14 16.99
N GLY A 176 3.57 -7.81 17.72
CA GLY A 176 4.90 -8.41 17.57
C GLY A 176 5.07 -9.76 18.30
N ALA A 177 4.12 -10.14 19.16
CA ALA A 177 4.14 -11.37 19.94
C ALA A 177 3.53 -12.55 19.17
#